data_398ce8fb7f5d6ed3d933935f1e91e919
#
_entry.id   398ce8fb7f5d6ed3d933935f1e91e919
#
_cell.length_a   1.000
_cell.length_b   1.000
_cell.length_c   1.000
_cell.angle_alpha   90.00
_cell.angle_beta   90.00
_cell.angle_gamma   90.00
#
_symmetry.space_group_name_H-M   'P 1'
#
loop_
_entity.id
_entity.type
_entity.pdbx_description
1 polymer ?
#
loop_
_entity_poly.entity_id
_entity_poly.type
_entity_poly.pdbx_seq_one_letter_code
_entity_poly.pdbx_strand_id
1 'polypeptide(L)'
;MQTTINKKAHYIPDELKELKLTEYLREHLNLTGVKNGCEMRSCGACAVLIDNKTMRICHSTVKDIENCEVLTIEGMENEDGTLHPLQQAFIDYGAIQCGFCTPGMVLTAHALLLSNHAPTREQIRKALQSNLCRCTGYQQIIDAIEAASVYYK
;
A
#
# COMPACT_ATOMS: atom_id res chain seq x y z
N MET A 1 -11.36 -18.33 -10.08
CA MET A 1 -10.05 -18.29 -9.38
C MET A 1 -10.24 -17.88 -7.92
N GLN A 2 -9.27 -18.17 -7.06
CA GLN A 2 -9.31 -17.81 -5.63
C GLN A 2 -8.11 -16.90 -5.30
N THR A 3 -8.33 -15.95 -4.40
CA THR A 3 -7.29 -15.08 -3.83
C THR A 3 -7.70 -14.63 -2.44
N THR A 4 -6.76 -14.13 -1.65
CA THR A 4 -7.04 -13.50 -0.35
C THR A 4 -6.81 -12.00 -0.44
N ILE A 5 -7.80 -11.19 -0.10
CA ILE A 5 -7.70 -9.73 -0.10
C ILE A 5 -8.07 -9.22 1.29
N ASN A 6 -7.16 -8.50 1.93
CA ASN A 6 -7.35 -7.97 3.28
C ASN A 6 -7.81 -9.06 4.27
N LYS A 7 -7.11 -10.19 4.28
CA LYS A 7 -7.38 -11.37 5.13
C LYS A 7 -8.70 -12.10 4.83
N LYS A 8 -9.43 -11.73 3.79
CA LYS A 8 -10.70 -12.37 3.39
C LYS A 8 -10.50 -13.14 2.08
N ALA A 9 -11.00 -14.38 2.05
CA ALA A 9 -10.98 -15.19 0.84
C ALA A 9 -12.02 -14.66 -0.16
N HIS A 10 -11.61 -14.52 -1.42
CA HIS A 10 -12.45 -14.08 -2.54
C HIS A 10 -12.44 -15.13 -3.64
N TYR A 11 -13.65 -15.51 -4.10
CA TYR A 11 -13.84 -16.31 -5.29
C TYR A 11 -14.21 -15.38 -6.44
N ILE A 12 -13.36 -15.30 -7.43
CA ILE A 12 -13.50 -14.36 -8.54
C ILE A 12 -13.95 -15.14 -9.78
N PRO A 13 -15.07 -14.76 -10.40
CA PRO A 13 -15.55 -15.37 -11.64
C PRO A 13 -14.53 -15.24 -12.77
N ASP A 14 -14.53 -16.21 -13.69
CA ASP A 14 -13.54 -16.25 -14.78
C ASP A 14 -13.67 -15.08 -15.75
N GLU A 15 -14.86 -14.53 -15.91
CA GLU A 15 -15.13 -13.35 -16.75
C GLU A 15 -14.43 -12.09 -16.26
N LEU A 16 -14.04 -12.02 -14.98
CA LEU A 16 -13.35 -10.87 -14.39
C LEU A 16 -11.83 -10.98 -14.43
N LYS A 17 -11.27 -12.11 -14.86
CA LYS A 17 -9.81 -12.37 -14.82
C LYS A 17 -8.99 -11.36 -15.63
N GLU A 18 -9.50 -10.89 -16.76
CA GLU A 18 -8.82 -9.93 -17.64
C GLU A 18 -9.10 -8.46 -17.27
N LEU A 19 -9.95 -8.21 -16.27
CA LEU A 19 -10.20 -6.86 -15.77
C LEU A 19 -8.93 -6.25 -15.15
N LYS A 20 -8.73 -4.95 -15.31
CA LYS A 20 -7.65 -4.25 -14.61
C LYS A 20 -7.80 -4.44 -13.09
N LEU A 21 -6.71 -4.81 -12.43
CA LEU A 21 -6.74 -5.05 -10.98
C LEU A 21 -7.11 -3.78 -10.18
N THR A 22 -6.68 -2.60 -10.65
CA THR A 22 -7.08 -1.32 -10.04
C THR A 22 -8.59 -1.09 -10.11
N GLU A 23 -9.22 -1.42 -11.22
CA GLU A 23 -10.66 -1.31 -11.42
C GLU A 23 -11.41 -2.32 -10.52
N TYR A 24 -10.97 -3.58 -10.51
CA TYR A 24 -11.56 -4.60 -9.66
C TYR A 24 -11.54 -4.22 -8.17
N LEU A 25 -10.40 -3.79 -7.65
CA LEU A 25 -10.29 -3.40 -6.24
C LEU A 25 -11.16 -2.19 -5.92
N ARG A 26 -11.20 -1.18 -6.79
CA ARG A 26 -11.93 0.05 -6.54
C ARG A 26 -13.44 -0.05 -6.77
N GLU A 27 -13.84 -0.62 -7.90
CA GLU A 27 -15.25 -0.57 -8.36
C GLU A 27 -16.05 -1.81 -7.93
N HIS A 28 -15.43 -2.99 -7.84
CA HIS A 28 -16.10 -4.20 -7.40
C HIS A 28 -15.99 -4.47 -5.90
N LEU A 29 -14.86 -4.11 -5.28
CA LEU A 29 -14.65 -4.31 -3.84
C LEU A 29 -14.72 -3.02 -3.02
N ASN A 30 -14.92 -1.87 -3.65
CA ASN A 30 -14.97 -0.55 -3.01
C ASN A 30 -13.71 -0.22 -2.17
N LEU A 31 -12.55 -0.78 -2.54
CA LEU A 31 -11.25 -0.51 -1.94
C LEU A 31 -10.60 0.71 -2.60
N THR A 32 -11.11 1.89 -2.28
CA THR A 32 -10.77 3.15 -2.96
C THR A 32 -9.43 3.75 -2.54
N GLY A 33 -8.77 3.18 -1.53
CA GLY A 33 -7.40 3.53 -1.14
C GLY A 33 -6.38 3.30 -2.25
N VAL A 34 -6.59 2.31 -3.09
CA VAL A 34 -5.82 2.14 -4.33
C VAL A 34 -6.13 3.29 -5.28
N LYS A 35 -5.11 4.06 -5.68
CA LYS A 35 -5.30 5.23 -6.57
C LYS A 35 -4.75 4.94 -7.96
N ASN A 36 -5.41 5.48 -8.98
CA ASN A 36 -4.93 5.46 -10.36
C ASN A 36 -4.37 6.84 -10.72
N GLY A 37 -3.03 7.01 -10.64
CA GLY A 37 -2.40 8.32 -10.80
C GLY A 37 -1.72 8.53 -12.14
N CYS A 38 -0.94 7.58 -12.64
CA CYS A 38 -0.12 7.79 -13.85
C CYS A 38 -0.31 6.76 -14.96
N GLU A 39 -0.82 5.57 -14.63
CA GLU A 39 -0.94 4.42 -15.56
C GLU A 39 0.37 4.02 -16.27
N MET A 40 1.53 4.38 -15.70
CA MET A 40 2.87 4.15 -16.28
C MET A 40 3.82 3.45 -15.27
N ARG A 41 3.30 2.91 -14.18
CA ARG A 41 4.08 2.31 -13.08
C ARG A 41 5.14 3.23 -12.46
N SER A 42 5.02 4.54 -12.56
CA SER A 42 6.04 5.50 -12.08
C SER A 42 5.68 6.18 -10.77
N CYS A 43 4.39 6.52 -10.52
CA CYS A 43 4.00 7.34 -9.38
C CYS A 43 3.79 6.59 -8.05
N GLY A 44 3.59 5.28 -8.07
CA GLY A 44 3.36 4.46 -6.88
C GLY A 44 1.99 4.64 -6.19
N ALA A 45 1.08 5.46 -6.74
CA ALA A 45 -0.25 5.67 -6.15
C ALA A 45 -1.14 4.41 -6.18
N CYS A 46 -0.87 3.49 -7.10
CA CYS A 46 -1.54 2.19 -7.23
C CYS A 46 -0.81 1.06 -6.47
N ALA A 47 0.07 1.39 -5.52
CA ALA A 47 0.79 0.38 -4.77
C ALA A 47 -0.15 -0.39 -3.83
N VAL A 48 -0.01 -1.70 -3.85
CA VAL A 48 -0.57 -2.68 -2.90
C VAL A 48 0.53 -3.63 -2.48
N LEU A 49 0.33 -4.42 -1.42
CA LEU A 49 1.22 -5.55 -1.17
C LEU A 49 0.62 -6.81 -1.77
N ILE A 50 1.44 -7.57 -2.46
CA ILE A 50 1.15 -8.93 -2.91
C ILE A 50 2.21 -9.83 -2.28
N ASP A 51 1.79 -10.77 -1.43
CA ASP A 51 2.66 -11.64 -0.65
C ASP A 51 3.76 -10.85 0.10
N ASN A 52 3.34 -9.78 0.79
CA ASN A 52 4.17 -8.84 1.56
C ASN A 52 5.20 -8.04 0.74
N LYS A 53 5.09 -8.01 -0.59
CA LYS A 53 5.95 -7.22 -1.48
C LYS A 53 5.16 -6.09 -2.14
N THR A 54 5.75 -4.91 -2.16
CA THR A 54 5.14 -3.74 -2.83
C THR A 54 5.04 -3.96 -4.34
N MET A 55 3.82 -3.87 -4.87
CA MET A 55 3.54 -3.98 -6.30
C MET A 55 2.74 -2.77 -6.79
N ARG A 56 3.15 -2.18 -7.93
CA ARG A 56 2.40 -1.12 -8.63
C ARG A 56 1.52 -1.78 -9.69
N ILE A 57 0.21 -1.79 -9.44
CA ILE A 57 -0.75 -2.65 -10.15
C ILE A 57 -1.51 -2.00 -11.30
N CYS A 58 -1.16 -0.77 -11.73
CA CYS A 58 -1.91 -0.10 -12.79
C CYS A 58 -1.89 -0.81 -14.17
N HIS A 59 -0.96 -1.75 -14.38
CA HIS A 59 -0.91 -2.61 -15.57
C HIS A 59 -1.23 -4.08 -15.26
N SER A 60 -1.56 -4.39 -14.03
CA SER A 60 -1.91 -5.76 -13.63
C SER A 60 -3.39 -6.02 -13.88
N THR A 61 -3.72 -7.29 -14.11
CA THR A 61 -5.07 -7.80 -14.22
C THR A 61 -5.42 -8.66 -13.01
N VAL A 62 -6.68 -8.99 -12.87
CA VAL A 62 -7.17 -9.79 -11.74
C VAL A 62 -6.50 -11.17 -11.70
N LYS A 63 -6.19 -11.78 -12.84
CA LYS A 63 -5.50 -13.09 -12.89
C LYS A 63 -4.11 -13.08 -12.25
N ASP A 64 -3.46 -11.91 -12.19
CA ASP A 64 -2.10 -11.80 -11.64
C ASP A 64 -2.04 -11.99 -10.12
N ILE A 65 -3.20 -12.03 -9.46
CA ILE A 65 -3.31 -12.26 -8.00
C ILE A 65 -3.91 -13.63 -7.66
N GLU A 66 -3.97 -14.57 -8.60
CA GLU A 66 -4.47 -15.92 -8.32
C GLU A 66 -3.59 -16.61 -7.26
N ASN A 67 -4.25 -17.13 -6.21
CA ASN A 67 -3.62 -17.75 -5.04
C ASN A 67 -2.62 -16.85 -4.26
N CYS A 68 -2.68 -15.53 -4.45
CA CYS A 68 -1.86 -14.57 -3.72
C CYS A 68 -2.61 -14.01 -2.50
N GLU A 69 -1.86 -13.45 -1.57
CA GLU A 69 -2.37 -12.60 -0.51
C GLU A 69 -2.17 -11.12 -0.88
N VAL A 70 -3.27 -10.38 -1.01
CA VAL A 70 -3.27 -8.95 -1.36
C VAL A 70 -3.64 -8.12 -0.14
N LEU A 71 -2.80 -7.14 0.20
CA LEU A 71 -3.10 -6.15 1.24
C LEU A 71 -3.22 -4.76 0.62
N THR A 72 -4.35 -4.11 0.84
CA THR A 72 -4.57 -2.69 0.55
C THR A 72 -4.54 -1.89 1.85
N ILE A 73 -4.58 -0.55 1.76
CA ILE A 73 -4.53 0.31 2.95
C ILE A 73 -5.69 0.03 3.92
N GLU A 74 -6.86 -0.34 3.40
CA GLU A 74 -8.02 -0.69 4.20
C GLU A 74 -7.82 -1.94 5.06
N GLY A 75 -6.94 -2.83 4.63
CA GLY A 75 -6.61 -4.06 5.37
C GLY A 75 -5.56 -3.87 6.47
N MET A 76 -4.99 -2.68 6.62
CA MET A 76 -4.00 -2.39 7.67
C MET A 76 -4.62 -2.04 9.01
N GLU A 77 -5.89 -1.66 9.03
CA GLU A 77 -6.61 -1.38 10.27
C GLU A 77 -6.57 -2.58 11.21
N ASN A 78 -6.42 -2.33 12.52
CA ASN A 78 -6.48 -3.36 13.54
C ASN A 78 -7.91 -3.92 13.66
N GLU A 79 -8.05 -5.13 14.21
CA GLU A 79 -9.34 -5.82 14.34
C GLU A 79 -10.36 -5.05 15.22
N ASP A 80 -9.86 -4.24 16.14
CA ASP A 80 -10.67 -3.38 17.02
C ASP A 80 -11.08 -2.03 16.37
N GLY A 81 -10.73 -1.81 15.10
CA GLY A 81 -11.02 -0.58 14.36
C GLY A 81 -10.03 0.57 14.64
N THR A 82 -8.98 0.34 15.41
CA THR A 82 -7.91 1.33 15.60
C THR A 82 -6.94 1.33 14.43
N LEU A 83 -6.27 2.46 14.22
CA LEU A 83 -5.25 2.57 13.18
C LEU A 83 -4.02 1.71 13.51
N HIS A 84 -3.43 1.11 12.47
CA HIS A 84 -2.12 0.50 12.61
C HIS A 84 -1.09 1.56 13.06
N PRO A 85 -0.10 1.22 13.93
CA PRO A 85 0.88 2.18 14.43
C PRO A 85 1.59 3.01 13.35
N LEU A 86 1.85 2.43 12.18
CA LEU A 86 2.43 3.15 11.05
C LEU A 86 1.47 4.21 10.50
N GLN A 87 0.17 3.91 10.40
CA GLN A 87 -0.84 4.90 9.97
C GLN A 87 -0.94 6.03 10.99
N GLN A 88 -0.94 5.69 12.28
CA GLN A 88 -0.95 6.69 13.35
C GLN A 88 0.29 7.60 13.30
N ALA A 89 1.49 7.04 13.07
CA ALA A 89 2.72 7.81 12.92
C ALA A 89 2.64 8.83 11.76
N PHE A 90 2.01 8.48 10.63
CA PHE A 90 1.79 9.43 9.53
C PHE A 90 0.94 10.63 9.95
N ILE A 91 -0.02 10.43 10.84
CA ILE A 91 -0.84 11.51 11.41
C ILE A 91 0.00 12.34 12.38
N ASP A 92 0.65 11.70 13.35
CA ASP A 92 1.37 12.35 14.45
C ASP A 92 2.54 13.22 13.95
N TYR A 93 3.19 12.80 12.86
CA TYR A 93 4.33 13.52 12.24
C TYR A 93 3.90 14.48 11.13
N GLY A 94 2.61 14.67 10.88
CA GLY A 94 2.12 15.55 9.83
C GLY A 94 2.55 15.12 8.42
N ALA A 95 2.70 13.81 8.21
CA ALA A 95 3.16 13.23 6.95
C ALA A 95 2.08 13.21 5.85
N ILE A 96 0.91 13.78 6.10
CA ILE A 96 -0.24 13.78 5.21
C ILE A 96 -0.62 15.23 4.89
N GLN A 97 -0.78 15.55 3.60
CA GLN A 97 -1.40 16.80 3.15
C GLN A 97 -2.66 16.47 2.33
N CYS A 98 -2.57 16.37 1.00
CA CYS A 98 -3.75 16.02 0.20
C CYS A 98 -4.20 14.55 0.37
N GLY A 99 -3.34 13.67 0.86
CA GLY A 99 -3.65 12.26 1.13
C GLY A 99 -3.60 11.33 -0.07
N PHE A 100 -3.40 11.83 -1.28
CA PHE A 100 -3.45 11.00 -2.49
C PHE A 100 -2.33 9.95 -2.55
N CYS A 101 -1.10 10.30 -2.18
CA CYS A 101 0.04 9.38 -2.15
C CYS A 101 0.06 8.50 -0.89
N THR A 102 -0.67 8.87 0.16
CA THR A 102 -0.56 8.28 1.50
C THR A 102 -0.78 6.77 1.52
N PRO A 103 -1.81 6.18 0.90
CA PRO A 103 -1.99 4.73 0.90
C PRO A 103 -0.78 3.97 0.34
N GLY A 104 -0.27 4.40 -0.81
CA GLY A 104 0.89 3.78 -1.43
C GLY A 104 2.18 3.96 -0.62
N MET A 105 2.38 5.13 0.01
CA MET A 105 3.52 5.40 0.90
C MET A 105 3.49 4.50 2.13
N VAL A 106 2.34 4.40 2.79
CA VAL A 106 2.17 3.56 4.00
C VAL A 106 2.41 2.09 3.67
N LEU A 107 1.84 1.56 2.59
CA LEU A 107 2.04 0.17 2.19
C LEU A 107 3.49 -0.12 1.80
N THR A 108 4.16 0.78 1.09
CA THR A 108 5.58 0.65 0.76
C THR A 108 6.45 0.66 2.02
N ALA A 109 6.15 1.55 2.97
CA ALA A 109 6.83 1.59 4.26
C ALA A 109 6.58 0.32 5.08
N HIS A 110 5.34 -0.19 5.08
CA HIS A 110 4.99 -1.44 5.75
C HIS A 110 5.82 -2.62 5.23
N ALA A 111 5.92 -2.80 3.92
CA ALA A 111 6.75 -3.83 3.31
C ALA A 111 8.24 -3.69 3.69
N LEU A 112 8.77 -2.46 3.71
CA LEU A 112 10.13 -2.20 4.17
C LEU A 112 10.32 -2.65 5.62
N LEU A 113 9.42 -2.22 6.52
CA LEU A 113 9.53 -2.50 7.96
C LEU A 113 9.32 -3.98 8.30
N LEU A 114 8.52 -4.72 7.50
CA LEU A 114 8.42 -6.18 7.63
C LEU A 114 9.74 -6.90 7.29
N SER A 115 10.50 -6.37 6.34
CA SER A 115 11.76 -6.97 5.92
C SER A 115 12.99 -6.44 6.68
N ASN A 116 12.91 -5.24 7.22
CA ASN A 116 13.97 -4.57 7.98
C ASN A 116 13.35 -3.71 9.09
N HIS A 117 13.41 -4.19 10.32
CA HIS A 117 12.77 -3.55 11.49
C HIS A 117 13.46 -2.26 11.96
N ALA A 118 14.68 -1.98 11.50
CA ALA A 118 15.44 -0.79 11.87
C ALA A 118 16.15 -0.18 10.63
N PRO A 119 15.39 0.28 9.62
CA PRO A 119 15.98 0.84 8.43
C PRO A 119 16.66 2.18 8.72
N THR A 120 17.78 2.43 8.07
CA THR A 120 18.37 3.76 8.07
C THR A 120 17.49 4.73 7.25
N ARG A 121 17.63 6.03 7.52
CA ARG A 121 16.90 7.07 6.75
C ARG A 121 17.19 7.00 5.23
N GLU A 122 18.40 6.58 4.85
CA GLU A 122 18.75 6.37 3.45
C GLU A 122 17.99 5.17 2.85
N GLN A 123 17.86 4.07 3.59
CA GLN A 123 17.06 2.91 3.16
C GLN A 123 15.58 3.27 3.03
N ILE A 124 15.03 4.09 3.94
CA ILE A 124 13.67 4.60 3.83
C ILE A 124 13.51 5.44 2.56
N ARG A 125 14.42 6.41 2.32
CA ARG A 125 14.40 7.22 1.08
C ARG A 125 14.44 6.35 -0.17
N LYS A 126 15.30 5.34 -0.20
CA LYS A 126 15.42 4.42 -1.33
C LYS A 126 14.13 3.64 -1.57
N ALA A 127 13.49 3.14 -0.53
CA ALA A 127 12.20 2.44 -0.64
C ALA A 127 11.11 3.35 -1.21
N LEU A 128 11.07 4.62 -0.79
CA LEU A 128 10.08 5.60 -1.23
C LEU A 128 10.31 6.17 -2.62
N GLN A 129 11.44 5.89 -3.29
CA GLN A 129 11.71 6.37 -4.66
C GLN A 129 10.64 5.94 -5.67
N SER A 130 9.93 4.85 -5.37
CA SER A 130 8.83 4.36 -6.21
C SER A 130 7.48 5.04 -5.96
N ASN A 131 7.41 5.98 -5.02
CA ASN A 131 6.19 6.67 -4.62
C ASN A 131 6.38 8.19 -4.75
N LEU A 132 5.58 8.81 -5.63
CA LEU A 132 5.63 10.25 -5.84
C LEU A 132 4.70 10.97 -4.87
N CYS A 133 5.23 11.99 -4.18
CA CYS A 133 4.45 12.96 -3.45
C CYS A 133 4.80 14.38 -3.93
N ARG A 134 3.78 15.18 -4.26
CA ARG A 134 3.94 16.56 -4.72
C ARG A 134 3.83 17.58 -3.58
N CYS A 135 3.31 17.16 -2.43
CA CYS A 135 2.90 18.07 -1.37
C CYS A 135 3.89 18.16 -0.21
N THR A 136 4.31 17.01 0.34
CA THR A 136 4.99 16.92 1.66
C THR A 136 6.49 17.22 1.63
N GLY A 137 7.17 17.04 0.50
CA GLY A 137 8.64 17.08 0.43
C GLY A 137 9.34 15.89 1.10
N TYR A 138 8.62 14.83 1.46
CA TYR A 138 9.09 13.54 2.00
C TYR A 138 9.64 13.54 3.42
N GLN A 139 10.08 14.68 3.98
CA GLN A 139 10.77 14.69 5.26
C GLN A 139 9.92 14.13 6.40
N GLN A 140 8.68 14.61 6.56
CA GLN A 140 7.76 14.10 7.59
C GLN A 140 7.38 12.64 7.36
N ILE A 141 7.32 12.19 6.11
CA ILE A 141 7.05 10.78 5.78
C ILE A 141 8.21 9.90 6.29
N ILE A 142 9.46 10.31 6.07
CA ILE A 142 10.63 9.60 6.55
C ILE A 142 10.66 9.57 8.08
N ASP A 143 10.36 10.70 8.73
CA ASP A 143 10.31 10.81 10.19
C ASP A 143 9.24 9.87 10.78
N ALA A 144 8.05 9.82 10.16
CA ALA A 144 6.96 8.93 10.57
C ALA A 144 7.34 7.44 10.45
N ILE A 145 8.00 7.05 9.35
CA ILE A 145 8.42 5.66 9.13
C ILE A 145 9.50 5.26 10.13
N GLU A 146 10.49 6.13 10.36
CA GLU A 146 11.55 5.90 11.35
C GLU A 146 10.96 5.72 12.76
N ALA A 147 10.03 6.60 13.15
CA ALA A 147 9.35 6.50 14.44
C ALA A 147 8.51 5.22 14.57
N ALA A 148 7.80 4.81 13.52
CA ALA A 148 6.97 3.60 13.53
C ALA A 148 7.78 2.30 13.53
N SER A 149 9.07 2.32 13.20
CA SER A 149 9.92 1.12 13.13
C SER A 149 9.97 0.32 14.44
N VAL A 150 9.83 0.99 15.58
CA VAL A 150 9.84 0.35 16.91
C VAL A 150 8.71 -0.65 17.14
N TYR A 151 7.63 -0.56 16.35
CA TYR A 151 6.48 -1.46 16.43
C TYR A 151 6.63 -2.74 15.59
N TYR A 152 7.72 -2.87 14.83
CA TYR A 152 8.02 -3.98 13.92
C TYR A 152 9.12 -4.90 14.48
N LYS A 153 9.07 -5.21 15.76
CA LYS A 153 10.07 -6.07 16.44
C LYS A 153 9.75 -7.55 16.29
#